data_a268d1ea62b67583f74d15efbee4e52b
#
_entry.id   a268d1ea62b67583f74d15efbee4e52b
#
_cell.length_a   1.000
_cell.length_b   1.000
_cell.length_c   1.000
_cell.angle_alpha   90.00
_cell.angle_beta   90.00
_cell.angle_gamma   90.00
#
_symmetry.space_group_name_H-M   'P 1'
#
loop_
_entity.id
_entity.type
_entity.pdbx_description
1 polymer ?
#
loop_
_entity_poly.entity_id
_entity_poly.type
_entity_poly.pdbx_seq_one_letter_code
_entity_poly.pdbx_strand_id
1 'polypeptide(L)'
;MKSDSVIKDRDKYIGGSDIPILMGISPFKTRWQLLKEKAEPKGDGYATEYTSPQIEYGNEMEEKIRGYINEKYDCKFTPTVKIVDDLRGNCDGLYEDTILEIKTTSIIHKNVDQYKSYLVQLLFYMKLYGRENGMLAVYERPEDYSTKFKHKRLHIYRINIADYEDLLGEIFRQINRFRQDLAKMKGNPFLTDEDLQPTEIVELADRALVLETQLRAYKKLEEEYKNLKDSLKGMMQEKGIKSFIANSGMKLTLVPDGEDSVELKFDEKAFEEENPKLYEHYLKPKQKKGRAGYVRITIPEG
;
A
#
# COMPACT_ATOMS: atom_id res chain seq x y z
N MET A 1 -26.39 -4.08 10.57
CA MET A 1 -26.83 -3.82 9.19
C MET A 1 -26.48 -2.39 8.86
N LYS A 2 -25.47 -2.14 7.98
CA LYS A 2 -25.32 -0.79 7.43
C LYS A 2 -26.61 -0.51 6.68
N SER A 3 -27.24 0.63 6.95
CA SER A 3 -28.53 0.96 6.32
C SER A 3 -28.38 0.93 4.79
N ASP A 4 -29.40 0.45 4.06
CA ASP A 4 -29.48 0.44 2.58
C ASP A 4 -29.10 1.79 1.96
N SER A 5 -29.23 2.88 2.73
CA SER A 5 -28.83 4.23 2.35
C SER A 5 -27.31 4.40 2.14
N VAL A 6 -26.44 3.54 2.72
CA VAL A 6 -24.97 3.68 2.59
C VAL A 6 -24.47 3.12 1.26
N ILE A 7 -25.15 2.10 0.73
CA ILE A 7 -24.79 1.45 -0.55
C ILE A 7 -25.44 2.19 -1.72
N LYS A 8 -26.66 2.72 -1.51
CA LYS A 8 -27.42 3.42 -2.51
C LYS A 8 -26.70 4.69 -2.99
N ASP A 9 -26.67 4.88 -4.30
CA ASP A 9 -26.06 6.06 -4.94
C ASP A 9 -24.54 6.25 -4.70
N ARG A 10 -23.82 5.16 -4.39
CA ARG A 10 -22.36 5.24 -4.14
C ARG A 10 -21.58 5.75 -5.35
N ASP A 11 -22.07 5.50 -6.54
CA ASP A 11 -21.53 5.96 -7.82
C ASP A 11 -21.64 7.48 -8.01
N LYS A 12 -22.60 8.12 -7.37
CA LYS A 12 -22.86 9.56 -7.52
C LYS A 12 -21.91 10.44 -6.68
N TYR A 13 -21.32 9.89 -5.63
CA TYR A 13 -20.53 10.67 -4.65
C TYR A 13 -19.12 10.15 -4.54
N ILE A 14 -18.17 11.05 -4.29
CA ILE A 14 -16.83 10.70 -3.81
C ILE A 14 -16.93 10.49 -2.29
N GLY A 15 -16.75 9.26 -1.83
CA GLY A 15 -16.85 8.88 -0.42
C GLY A 15 -15.50 8.79 0.28
N GLY A 16 -15.51 8.71 1.62
CA GLY A 16 -14.28 8.57 2.40
C GLY A 16 -13.44 7.35 2.03
N SER A 17 -14.07 6.23 1.66
CA SER A 17 -13.37 5.03 1.19
C SER A 17 -12.71 5.19 -0.19
N ASP A 18 -13.09 6.23 -0.96
CA ASP A 18 -12.48 6.52 -2.25
C ASP A 18 -11.16 7.31 -2.07
N ILE A 19 -11.01 8.03 -0.96
CA ILE A 19 -9.84 8.89 -0.72
C ILE A 19 -8.52 8.14 -0.78
N PRO A 20 -8.33 6.97 -0.13
CA PRO A 20 -7.11 6.18 -0.28
C PRO A 20 -6.83 5.76 -1.73
N ILE A 21 -7.86 5.55 -2.54
CA ILE A 21 -7.74 5.21 -3.96
C ILE A 21 -7.24 6.42 -4.75
N LEU A 22 -7.81 7.60 -4.51
CA LEU A 22 -7.39 8.84 -5.15
C LEU A 22 -5.96 9.22 -4.79
N MET A 23 -5.54 8.92 -3.57
CA MET A 23 -4.16 9.13 -3.09
C MET A 23 -3.17 8.07 -3.58
N GLY A 24 -3.60 7.05 -4.33
CA GLY A 24 -2.75 5.98 -4.84
C GLY A 24 -2.20 5.04 -3.75
N ILE A 25 -2.80 5.00 -2.57
CA ILE A 25 -2.35 4.19 -1.41
C ILE A 25 -3.29 3.02 -1.10
N SER A 26 -4.35 2.84 -1.87
CA SER A 26 -5.24 1.69 -1.75
C SER A 26 -4.61 0.44 -2.38
N PRO A 27 -4.54 -0.70 -1.66
CA PRO A 27 -4.08 -1.96 -2.25
C PRO A 27 -5.16 -2.69 -3.05
N PHE A 28 -6.44 -2.24 -2.98
CA PHE A 28 -7.59 -2.99 -3.49
C PHE A 28 -8.08 -2.50 -4.85
N LYS A 29 -7.89 -1.22 -5.16
CA LYS A 29 -8.43 -0.59 -6.36
C LYS A 29 -7.54 0.54 -6.84
N THR A 30 -7.37 0.67 -8.14
CA THR A 30 -6.67 1.79 -8.76
C THR A 30 -7.61 2.98 -8.97
N ARG A 31 -7.00 4.17 -9.14
CA ARG A 31 -7.75 5.39 -9.48
C ARG A 31 -8.54 5.24 -10.78
N TRP A 32 -7.94 4.57 -11.78
CA TRP A 32 -8.59 4.27 -13.06
C TRP A 32 -9.84 3.40 -12.92
N GLN A 33 -9.75 2.33 -12.10
CA GLN A 33 -10.91 1.48 -11.82
C GLN A 33 -12.06 2.25 -11.16
N LEU A 34 -11.72 3.14 -10.20
CA LEU A 34 -12.72 3.99 -9.56
C LEU A 34 -13.35 4.98 -10.55
N LEU A 35 -12.52 5.54 -11.45
CA LEU A 35 -12.98 6.48 -12.47
C LEU A 35 -14.00 5.82 -13.41
N LYS A 36 -13.72 4.61 -13.88
CA LYS A 36 -14.66 3.81 -14.70
C LYS A 36 -15.98 3.55 -13.98
N GLU A 37 -15.92 3.13 -12.71
CA GLU A 37 -17.12 2.85 -11.93
C GLU A 37 -18.03 4.08 -11.79
N LYS A 38 -17.46 5.27 -11.62
CA LYS A 38 -18.22 6.50 -11.46
C LYS A 38 -18.62 7.14 -12.78
N ALA A 39 -17.91 6.84 -13.87
CA ALA A 39 -18.29 7.30 -15.21
C ALA A 39 -19.44 6.47 -15.80
N GLU A 40 -19.45 5.17 -15.53
CA GLU A 40 -20.43 4.20 -16.02
C GLU A 40 -21.18 3.54 -14.86
N PRO A 41 -22.09 4.25 -14.20
CA PRO A 41 -22.82 3.68 -13.07
C PRO A 41 -23.68 2.49 -13.52
N LYS A 42 -23.48 1.34 -12.87
CA LYS A 42 -24.14 0.07 -13.24
C LYS A 42 -25.59 -0.03 -12.75
N GLY A 43 -26.21 1.07 -12.30
CA GLY A 43 -27.58 1.07 -11.77
C GLY A 43 -27.73 0.33 -10.42
N ASP A 44 -28.83 0.53 -9.73
CA ASP A 44 -29.11 0.03 -8.38
C ASP A 44 -29.13 -1.51 -8.21
N GLY A 45 -28.94 -2.30 -9.29
CA GLY A 45 -28.98 -3.77 -9.24
C GLY A 45 -27.63 -4.48 -9.29
N TYR A 46 -26.53 -3.77 -9.48
CA TYR A 46 -25.20 -4.36 -9.68
C TYR A 46 -24.18 -4.10 -8.56
N ALA A 47 -24.60 -3.60 -7.41
CA ALA A 47 -23.75 -3.67 -6.22
C ALA A 47 -23.64 -5.14 -5.82
N THR A 48 -22.76 -5.90 -6.48
CA THR A 48 -22.30 -7.17 -5.90
C THR A 48 -21.69 -6.79 -4.57
N GLU A 49 -22.39 -7.10 -3.48
CA GLU A 49 -21.83 -7.06 -2.13
C GLU A 49 -20.66 -8.04 -2.13
N TYR A 50 -19.47 -7.51 -2.46
CA TYR A 50 -18.27 -8.26 -2.17
C TYR A 50 -18.12 -8.24 -0.65
N THR A 51 -18.60 -9.29 -0.01
CA THR A 51 -18.38 -9.55 1.40
C THR A 51 -17.12 -10.40 1.54
N SER A 52 -16.30 -10.08 2.51
CA SER A 52 -15.19 -10.92 2.95
C SER A 52 -15.30 -11.12 4.45
N PRO A 53 -14.71 -12.19 5.01
CA PRO A 53 -14.70 -12.39 6.46
C PRO A 53 -14.20 -11.18 7.24
N GLN A 54 -13.28 -10.39 6.63
CA GLN A 54 -12.75 -9.17 7.23
C GLN A 54 -13.78 -8.05 7.30
N ILE A 55 -14.58 -7.88 6.24
CA ILE A 55 -15.64 -6.86 6.18
C ILE A 55 -16.77 -7.22 7.14
N GLU A 56 -17.21 -8.46 7.15
CA GLU A 56 -18.26 -8.95 8.06
C GLU A 56 -17.85 -8.77 9.52
N TYR A 57 -16.63 -9.18 9.85
CA TYR A 57 -16.05 -8.96 11.16
C TYR A 57 -16.01 -7.47 11.55
N GLY A 58 -15.56 -6.61 10.63
CA GLY A 58 -15.53 -5.16 10.84
C GLY A 58 -16.90 -4.59 11.16
N ASN A 59 -17.91 -4.96 10.38
CA ASN A 59 -19.28 -4.50 10.56
C ASN A 59 -19.86 -4.95 11.91
N GLU A 60 -19.61 -6.18 12.35
CA GLU A 60 -20.07 -6.69 13.64
C GLU A 60 -19.39 -6.02 14.83
N MET A 61 -18.09 -5.71 14.69
CA MET A 61 -17.31 -5.11 15.76
C MET A 61 -17.52 -3.61 15.92
N GLU A 62 -17.96 -2.90 14.88
CA GLU A 62 -18.11 -1.44 14.87
C GLU A 62 -18.97 -0.93 16.02
N GLU A 63 -20.16 -1.50 16.21
CA GLU A 63 -21.08 -1.10 17.28
C GLU A 63 -20.53 -1.40 18.68
N LYS A 64 -19.88 -2.56 18.86
CA LYS A 64 -19.26 -2.97 20.13
C LYS A 64 -18.12 -2.04 20.52
N ILE A 65 -17.28 -1.64 19.53
CA ILE A 65 -16.17 -0.72 19.73
C ILE A 65 -16.69 0.67 20.09
N ARG A 66 -17.66 1.20 19.30
CA ARG A 66 -18.27 2.50 19.56
C ARG A 66 -18.96 2.56 20.92
N GLY A 67 -19.71 1.53 21.28
CA GLY A 67 -20.36 1.41 22.59
C GLY A 67 -19.37 1.46 23.74
N TYR A 68 -18.27 0.72 23.65
CA TYR A 68 -17.20 0.76 24.64
C TYR A 68 -16.51 2.14 24.74
N ILE A 69 -16.28 2.80 23.63
CA ILE A 69 -15.68 4.15 23.61
C ILE A 69 -16.64 5.13 24.31
N ASN A 70 -17.93 5.07 23.98
CA ASN A 70 -18.95 5.93 24.57
C ASN A 70 -19.02 5.77 26.08
N GLU A 71 -19.04 4.53 26.57
CA GLU A 71 -19.05 4.24 28.00
C GLU A 71 -17.76 4.70 28.70
N LYS A 72 -16.60 4.36 28.12
CA LYS A 72 -15.30 4.63 28.73
C LYS A 72 -14.96 6.11 28.85
N TYR A 73 -15.36 6.91 27.88
CA TYR A 73 -15.02 8.34 27.81
C TYR A 73 -16.21 9.27 28.11
N ASP A 74 -17.32 8.72 28.57
CA ASP A 74 -18.56 9.46 28.85
C ASP A 74 -18.97 10.36 27.67
N CYS A 75 -19.03 9.79 26.47
CA CYS A 75 -19.36 10.49 25.24
C CYS A 75 -20.51 9.80 24.50
N LYS A 76 -21.01 10.40 23.39
CA LYS A 76 -22.16 9.90 22.64
C LYS A 76 -21.90 9.94 21.14
N PHE A 77 -20.83 9.27 20.71
CA PHE A 77 -20.58 9.10 19.28
C PHE A 77 -21.74 8.39 18.59
N THR A 78 -22.28 9.01 17.57
CA THR A 78 -23.36 8.46 16.75
C THR A 78 -22.94 8.43 15.27
N PRO A 79 -23.21 7.33 14.54
CA PRO A 79 -22.94 7.28 13.10
C PRO A 79 -23.71 8.39 12.39
N THR A 80 -23.03 9.07 11.48
CA THR A 80 -23.62 10.23 10.80
C THR A 80 -23.23 10.26 9.33
N VAL A 81 -24.16 10.65 8.48
CA VAL A 81 -23.95 10.86 7.04
C VAL A 81 -24.05 12.36 6.74
N LYS A 82 -23.07 12.89 6.02
CA LYS A 82 -23.09 14.27 5.49
C LYS A 82 -22.79 14.25 4.01
N ILE A 83 -23.56 15.00 3.25
CA ILE A 83 -23.37 15.21 1.81
C ILE A 83 -23.16 16.70 1.61
N VAL A 84 -22.11 17.04 0.88
CA VAL A 84 -21.81 18.40 0.42
C VAL A 84 -21.41 18.28 -1.05
N ASP A 85 -22.22 18.82 -1.94
CA ASP A 85 -22.09 18.67 -3.38
C ASP A 85 -21.97 17.19 -3.83
N ASP A 86 -20.86 16.82 -4.42
CA ASP A 86 -20.52 15.46 -4.83
C ASP A 86 -19.70 14.66 -3.80
N LEU A 87 -19.50 15.22 -2.60
CA LEU A 87 -18.76 14.57 -1.51
C LEU A 87 -19.70 13.96 -0.49
N ARG A 88 -19.41 12.73 -0.06
CA ARG A 88 -20.21 12.03 0.94
C ARG A 88 -19.33 11.49 2.07
N GLY A 89 -19.62 11.89 3.29
CA GLY A 89 -18.99 11.37 4.50
C GLY A 89 -19.94 10.49 5.28
N ASN A 90 -19.55 9.22 5.49
CA ASN A 90 -20.23 8.29 6.38
C ASN A 90 -19.25 7.99 7.51
N CYS A 91 -19.23 8.80 8.57
CA CYS A 91 -18.35 8.56 9.70
C CYS A 91 -18.98 7.57 10.69
N ASP A 92 -18.14 6.80 11.37
CA ASP A 92 -18.60 5.80 12.34
C ASP A 92 -19.06 6.46 13.66
N GLY A 93 -18.70 7.72 13.88
CA GLY A 93 -19.23 8.50 14.99
C GLY A 93 -18.93 9.99 14.89
N LEU A 94 -19.92 10.79 15.26
CA LEU A 94 -19.76 12.23 15.50
C LEU A 94 -20.23 12.53 16.91
N TYR A 95 -19.41 13.22 17.68
CA TYR A 95 -19.75 13.76 18.99
C TYR A 95 -19.00 15.07 19.24
N GLU A 96 -19.72 16.13 19.55
CA GLU A 96 -19.19 17.49 19.69
C GLU A 96 -18.29 17.89 18.51
N ASP A 97 -17.03 18.22 18.76
CA ASP A 97 -16.05 18.58 17.72
C ASP A 97 -15.16 17.42 17.27
N THR A 98 -15.56 16.18 17.48
CA THR A 98 -14.73 15.02 17.21
C THR A 98 -15.40 14.05 16.24
N ILE A 99 -14.67 13.64 15.20
CA ILE A 99 -15.03 12.54 14.29
C ILE A 99 -14.35 11.26 14.77
N LEU A 100 -15.14 10.20 14.92
CA LEU A 100 -14.68 8.85 15.18
C LEU A 100 -14.68 8.04 13.89
N GLU A 101 -13.57 7.38 13.62
CA GLU A 101 -13.41 6.35 12.57
C GLU A 101 -12.92 5.05 13.21
N ILE A 102 -13.59 3.94 12.93
CA ILE A 102 -13.31 2.63 13.50
C ILE A 102 -12.77 1.70 12.42
N LYS A 103 -11.66 1.03 12.70
CA LYS A 103 -11.04 0.06 11.78
C LYS A 103 -10.64 -1.21 12.52
N THR A 104 -10.78 -2.33 11.82
CA THR A 104 -10.27 -3.63 12.29
C THR A 104 -9.13 -4.11 11.40
N THR A 105 -8.02 -4.52 11.98
CA THR A 105 -6.84 -4.99 11.26
C THR A 105 -6.07 -6.02 12.08
N SER A 106 -5.31 -6.89 11.41
CA SER A 106 -4.38 -7.82 12.09
C SER A 106 -3.01 -7.19 12.38
N ILE A 107 -2.75 -5.99 11.85
CA ILE A 107 -1.45 -5.31 12.00
C ILE A 107 -1.65 -4.05 12.84
N ILE A 108 -0.98 -4.00 13.99
CA ILE A 108 -1.03 -2.84 14.87
C ILE A 108 0.29 -2.05 14.78
N HIS A 109 0.16 -0.76 14.56
CA HIS A 109 1.28 0.17 14.49
C HIS A 109 1.30 1.09 15.71
N LYS A 110 2.51 1.53 16.08
CA LYS A 110 2.68 2.47 17.21
C LYS A 110 2.31 3.90 16.85
N ASN A 111 2.49 4.29 15.58
CA ASN A 111 2.25 5.64 15.09
C ASN A 111 1.07 5.64 14.11
N VAL A 112 0.19 6.61 14.23
CA VAL A 112 -0.98 6.81 13.36
C VAL A 112 -0.59 7.05 11.91
N ASP A 113 0.55 7.68 11.63
CA ASP A 113 1.04 7.95 10.27
C ASP A 113 1.32 6.67 9.45
N GLN A 114 1.46 5.54 10.12
CA GLN A 114 1.61 4.24 9.47
C GLN A 114 0.27 3.69 8.94
N TYR A 115 -0.86 4.19 9.45
CA TYR A 115 -2.21 3.86 8.95
C TYR A 115 -2.67 4.83 7.84
N LYS A 116 -1.82 5.07 6.85
CA LYS A 116 -2.03 6.10 5.81
C LYS A 116 -3.44 6.09 5.23
N SER A 117 -3.97 4.92 4.87
CA SER A 117 -5.31 4.80 4.27
C SER A 117 -6.43 5.21 5.22
N TYR A 118 -6.30 4.90 6.50
CA TYR A 118 -7.29 5.25 7.51
C TYR A 118 -7.19 6.73 7.89
N LEU A 119 -5.97 7.25 7.96
CA LEU A 119 -5.70 8.65 8.27
C LEU A 119 -6.29 9.59 7.22
N VAL A 120 -6.04 9.35 5.92
CA VAL A 120 -6.58 10.22 4.86
C VAL A 120 -8.11 10.17 4.80
N GLN A 121 -8.73 9.04 5.11
CA GLN A 121 -10.18 8.90 5.21
C GLN A 121 -10.74 9.74 6.38
N LEU A 122 -10.11 9.65 7.55
CA LEU A 122 -10.51 10.42 8.73
C LEU A 122 -10.34 11.93 8.51
N LEU A 123 -9.20 12.37 7.96
CA LEU A 123 -8.95 13.78 7.62
C LEU A 123 -9.98 14.32 6.62
N PHE A 124 -10.37 13.55 5.62
CA PHE A 124 -11.46 13.91 4.71
C PHE A 124 -12.78 14.12 5.46
N TYR A 125 -13.15 13.22 6.36
CA TYR A 125 -14.36 13.39 7.16
C TYR A 125 -14.28 14.61 8.08
N MET A 126 -13.16 14.81 8.78
CA MET A 126 -12.97 15.98 9.63
C MET A 126 -13.20 17.28 8.84
N LYS A 127 -12.62 17.40 7.65
CA LYS A 127 -12.81 18.56 6.77
C LYS A 127 -14.25 18.70 6.29
N LEU A 128 -14.87 17.61 5.84
CA LEU A 128 -16.24 17.62 5.33
C LEU A 128 -17.24 18.04 6.39
N TYR A 129 -17.04 17.60 7.63
CA TYR A 129 -17.89 17.91 8.77
C TYR A 129 -17.53 19.28 9.43
N GLY A 130 -16.38 19.85 9.10
CA GLY A 130 -15.86 21.08 9.74
C GLY A 130 -15.49 20.83 11.20
N ARG A 131 -14.76 19.74 11.46
CA ARG A 131 -14.33 19.35 12.82
C ARG A 131 -12.80 19.36 12.90
N GLU A 132 -12.28 19.84 14.03
CA GLU A 132 -10.84 19.97 14.24
C GLU A 132 -10.23 18.69 14.83
N ASN A 133 -11.01 17.90 15.55
CA ASN A 133 -10.55 16.72 16.24
C ASN A 133 -11.01 15.42 15.57
N GLY A 134 -10.10 14.46 15.51
CA GLY A 134 -10.35 13.11 15.00
C GLY A 134 -9.90 12.04 16.01
N MET A 135 -10.63 10.94 16.02
CA MET A 135 -10.29 9.75 16.77
C MET A 135 -10.29 8.55 15.85
N LEU A 136 -9.11 7.98 15.59
CA LEU A 136 -8.97 6.70 14.89
C LEU A 136 -8.93 5.58 15.94
N ALA A 137 -9.95 4.73 15.94
CA ALA A 137 -10.06 3.56 16.80
C ALA A 137 -9.70 2.31 16.00
N VAL A 138 -8.53 1.74 16.24
CA VAL A 138 -8.05 0.54 15.56
C VAL A 138 -8.16 -0.65 16.48
N TYR A 139 -8.93 -1.64 16.07
CA TYR A 139 -9.11 -2.87 16.83
C TYR A 139 -8.31 -4.01 16.19
N GLU A 140 -7.46 -4.65 16.97
CA GLU A 140 -6.68 -5.81 16.55
C GLU A 140 -7.61 -7.01 16.33
N ARG A 141 -7.76 -7.41 15.07
CA ARG A 141 -8.58 -8.57 14.70
C ARG A 141 -7.87 -9.86 15.08
N PRO A 142 -8.49 -10.77 15.85
CA PRO A 142 -7.93 -12.09 16.10
C PRO A 142 -7.96 -12.99 14.85
N GLU A 143 -7.07 -13.97 14.80
CA GLU A 143 -6.98 -14.92 13.68
C GLU A 143 -8.24 -15.76 13.52
N ASP A 144 -8.90 -16.12 14.62
CA ASP A 144 -10.13 -16.88 14.67
C ASP A 144 -11.40 -16.07 14.40
N TYR A 145 -11.25 -14.78 14.07
CA TYR A 145 -12.37 -13.85 13.86
C TYR A 145 -13.38 -13.81 15.02
N SER A 146 -12.96 -14.15 16.24
CA SER A 146 -13.82 -14.08 17.43
C SER A 146 -14.32 -12.66 17.67
N THR A 147 -15.62 -12.47 17.65
CA THR A 147 -16.28 -11.18 17.85
C THR A 147 -16.48 -10.83 19.33
N LYS A 148 -15.87 -11.60 20.25
CA LYS A 148 -15.82 -11.27 21.68
C LYS A 148 -14.91 -10.05 21.89
N PHE A 149 -15.51 -8.92 22.27
CA PHE A 149 -14.76 -7.69 22.50
C PHE A 149 -13.76 -7.84 23.66
N LYS A 150 -12.52 -7.40 23.43
CA LYS A 150 -11.44 -7.35 24.42
C LYS A 150 -10.80 -5.95 24.37
N HIS A 151 -10.97 -5.16 25.42
CA HIS A 151 -10.49 -3.77 25.51
C HIS A 151 -8.98 -3.63 25.23
N LYS A 152 -8.17 -4.64 25.59
CA LYS A 152 -6.71 -4.66 25.33
C LYS A 152 -6.32 -4.68 23.86
N ARG A 153 -7.25 -5.04 22.96
CA ARG A 153 -7.05 -5.05 21.50
C ARG A 153 -7.43 -3.73 20.85
N LEU A 154 -7.97 -2.77 21.60
CA LEU A 154 -8.37 -1.47 21.08
C LEU A 154 -7.25 -0.46 21.27
N HIS A 155 -6.81 0.14 20.16
CA HIS A 155 -5.83 1.20 20.10
C HIS A 155 -6.50 2.48 19.62
N ILE A 156 -6.33 3.58 20.33
CA ILE A 156 -6.96 4.86 20.03
C ILE A 156 -5.88 5.89 19.75
N TYR A 157 -5.99 6.54 18.59
CA TYR A 157 -5.14 7.62 18.13
C TYR A 157 -5.97 8.89 18.03
N ARG A 158 -5.52 9.96 18.69
CA ARG A 158 -6.14 11.28 18.62
C ARG A 158 -5.40 12.12 17.60
N ILE A 159 -6.13 12.84 16.77
CA ILE A 159 -5.63 13.59 15.63
C ILE A 159 -6.20 14.99 15.71
N ASN A 160 -5.36 15.99 15.52
CA ASN A 160 -5.79 17.36 15.24
C ASN A 160 -5.57 17.65 13.75
N ILE A 161 -6.55 18.23 13.08
CA ILE A 161 -6.51 18.47 11.63
C ILE A 161 -5.37 19.44 11.26
N ALA A 162 -5.01 20.37 12.15
CA ALA A 162 -3.96 21.35 11.93
C ALA A 162 -2.56 20.70 11.77
N ASP A 163 -2.35 19.52 12.35
CA ASP A 163 -1.09 18.80 12.21
C ASP A 163 -0.90 18.19 10.80
N TYR A 164 -1.94 18.23 9.95
CA TYR A 164 -1.99 17.55 8.64
C TYR A 164 -2.45 18.48 7.50
N GLU A 165 -2.20 19.78 7.59
CA GLU A 165 -2.68 20.76 6.59
C GLU A 165 -2.16 20.46 5.18
N ASP A 166 -0.88 20.09 5.03
CA ASP A 166 -0.29 19.74 3.73
C ASP A 166 -0.93 18.50 3.13
N LEU A 167 -1.14 17.46 3.96
CA LEU A 167 -1.78 16.22 3.52
C LEU A 167 -3.24 16.46 3.14
N LEU A 168 -3.93 17.28 3.91
CA LEU A 168 -5.30 17.69 3.61
C LEU A 168 -5.38 18.47 2.28
N GLY A 169 -4.45 19.38 2.06
CA GLY A 169 -4.31 20.10 0.78
C GLY A 169 -4.13 19.13 -0.39
N GLU A 170 -3.31 18.09 -0.22
CA GLU A 170 -3.11 17.05 -1.24
C GLU A 170 -4.37 16.25 -1.49
N ILE A 171 -5.10 15.82 -0.45
CA ILE A 171 -6.39 15.10 -0.59
C ILE A 171 -7.34 15.89 -1.50
N PHE A 172 -7.52 17.20 -1.26
CA PHE A 172 -8.44 18.01 -2.05
C PHE A 172 -7.91 18.32 -3.46
N ARG A 173 -6.60 18.39 -3.67
CA ARG A 173 -6.01 18.44 -5.03
C ARG A 173 -6.34 17.17 -5.81
N GLN A 174 -6.20 15.99 -5.21
CA GLN A 174 -6.53 14.72 -5.86
C GLN A 174 -8.04 14.56 -6.14
N ILE A 175 -8.90 15.01 -5.24
CA ILE A 175 -10.36 15.07 -5.48
C ILE A 175 -10.66 15.96 -6.70
N ASN A 176 -10.08 17.16 -6.78
CA ASN A 176 -10.32 18.07 -7.89
C ASN A 176 -9.78 17.52 -9.23
N ARG A 177 -8.60 16.90 -9.22
CA ARG A 177 -8.08 16.20 -10.41
C ARG A 177 -8.99 15.07 -10.84
N PHE A 178 -9.52 14.30 -9.89
CA PHE A 178 -10.46 13.21 -10.19
C PHE A 178 -11.75 13.73 -10.82
N ARG A 179 -12.32 14.83 -10.33
CA ARG A 179 -13.51 15.48 -10.93
C ARG A 179 -13.27 15.90 -12.37
N GLN A 180 -12.11 16.48 -12.66
CA GLN A 180 -11.72 16.89 -14.01
C GLN A 180 -11.63 15.67 -14.95
N ASP A 181 -10.97 14.61 -14.52
CA ASP A 181 -10.82 13.40 -15.32
C ASP A 181 -12.16 12.66 -15.49
N LEU A 182 -13.02 12.67 -14.47
CA LEU A 182 -14.37 12.12 -14.54
C LEU A 182 -15.23 12.89 -15.58
N ALA A 183 -15.12 14.20 -15.63
CA ALA A 183 -15.80 15.02 -16.62
C ALA A 183 -15.30 14.73 -18.04
N LYS A 184 -13.97 14.58 -18.24
CA LYS A 184 -13.38 14.18 -19.54
C LYS A 184 -13.90 12.79 -19.97
N MET A 185 -13.90 11.83 -19.06
CA MET A 185 -14.32 10.46 -19.36
C MET A 185 -15.81 10.37 -19.69
N LYS A 186 -16.66 11.13 -19.01
CA LYS A 186 -18.08 11.24 -19.37
C LYS A 186 -18.29 11.85 -20.77
N GLY A 187 -17.40 12.76 -21.18
CA GLY A 187 -17.43 13.37 -22.52
C GLY A 187 -16.84 12.46 -23.61
N ASN A 188 -15.95 11.54 -23.25
CA ASN A 188 -15.32 10.58 -24.16
C ASN A 188 -15.10 9.23 -23.47
N PRO A 189 -16.02 8.27 -23.61
CA PRO A 189 -15.93 6.95 -22.97
C PRO A 189 -14.74 6.07 -23.48
N PHE A 190 -14.10 6.45 -24.57
CA PHE A 190 -12.97 5.71 -25.16
C PHE A 190 -11.61 6.11 -24.60
N LEU A 191 -11.57 7.10 -23.70
CA LEU A 191 -10.33 7.46 -23.03
C LEU A 191 -9.71 6.29 -22.27
N THR A 192 -8.39 6.20 -22.34
CA THR A 192 -7.57 5.26 -21.56
C THR A 192 -6.99 5.96 -20.32
N ASP A 193 -6.40 5.18 -19.40
CA ASP A 193 -5.69 5.76 -18.25
C ASP A 193 -4.49 6.61 -18.71
N GLU A 194 -3.85 6.19 -19.79
CA GLU A 194 -2.71 6.89 -20.41
C GLU A 194 -3.10 8.26 -20.95
N ASP A 195 -4.25 8.39 -21.61
CA ASP A 195 -4.76 9.66 -22.14
C ASP A 195 -4.99 10.74 -21.04
N LEU A 196 -5.08 10.32 -19.79
CA LEU A 196 -5.24 11.20 -18.63
C LEU A 196 -3.91 11.58 -17.97
N GLN A 197 -2.79 11.01 -18.44
CA GLN A 197 -1.46 11.31 -17.91
C GLN A 197 -0.80 12.46 -18.69
N PRO A 198 0.14 13.21 -18.07
CA PRO A 198 0.99 14.16 -18.78
C PRO A 198 1.81 13.46 -19.87
N THR A 199 1.87 14.06 -21.07
CA THR A 199 2.58 13.52 -22.24
C THR A 199 4.03 13.15 -21.92
N GLU A 200 4.71 13.98 -21.12
CA GLU A 200 6.11 13.75 -20.73
C GLU A 200 6.27 12.46 -19.90
N ILE A 201 5.26 12.10 -19.09
CA ILE A 201 5.28 10.86 -18.31
C ILE A 201 5.06 9.66 -19.22
N VAL A 202 4.16 9.78 -20.20
CA VAL A 202 3.88 8.72 -21.20
C VAL A 202 5.14 8.43 -22.03
N GLU A 203 5.79 9.45 -22.57
CA GLU A 203 7.04 9.32 -23.35
C GLU A 203 8.16 8.64 -22.54
N LEU A 204 8.30 8.99 -21.26
CA LEU A 204 9.28 8.35 -20.37
C LEU A 204 8.92 6.89 -20.07
N ALA A 205 7.63 6.59 -19.93
CA ALA A 205 7.15 5.22 -19.69
C ALA A 205 7.42 4.33 -20.91
N ASP A 206 7.14 4.82 -22.13
CA ASP A 206 7.42 4.11 -23.37
C ASP A 206 8.92 3.81 -23.54
N ARG A 207 9.76 4.81 -23.28
CA ARG A 207 11.22 4.62 -23.31
C ARG A 207 11.67 3.60 -22.26
N ALA A 208 11.12 3.66 -21.05
CA ALA A 208 11.43 2.70 -20.00
C ALA A 208 11.02 1.26 -20.39
N LEU A 209 9.88 1.08 -21.05
CA LEU A 209 9.42 -0.22 -21.56
C LEU A 209 10.41 -0.82 -22.56
N VAL A 210 10.91 -0.01 -23.51
CA VAL A 210 11.91 -0.44 -24.48
C VAL A 210 13.20 -0.90 -23.78
N LEU A 211 13.69 -0.11 -22.82
CA LEU A 211 14.91 -0.44 -22.07
C LEU A 211 14.75 -1.69 -21.21
N GLU A 212 13.61 -1.84 -20.52
CA GLU A 212 13.32 -3.03 -19.72
C GLU A 212 13.26 -4.30 -20.57
N THR A 213 12.69 -4.21 -21.76
CA THR A 213 12.64 -5.33 -22.71
C THR A 213 14.05 -5.75 -23.13
N GLN A 214 14.92 -4.78 -23.46
CA GLN A 214 16.32 -5.04 -23.80
C GLN A 214 17.10 -5.64 -22.63
N LEU A 215 16.91 -5.12 -21.42
CA LEU A 215 17.55 -5.65 -20.20
C LEU A 215 17.12 -7.08 -19.88
N ARG A 216 15.85 -7.42 -20.10
CA ARG A 216 15.38 -8.81 -19.95
C ARG A 216 16.05 -9.76 -20.94
N ALA A 217 16.15 -9.34 -22.21
CA ALA A 217 16.85 -10.13 -23.24
C ALA A 217 18.33 -10.31 -22.89
N TYR A 218 18.99 -9.23 -22.43
CA TYR A 218 20.39 -9.28 -22.00
C TYR A 218 20.62 -10.24 -20.83
N LYS A 219 19.76 -10.22 -19.81
CA LYS A 219 19.86 -11.14 -18.66
C LYS A 219 19.74 -12.61 -19.09
N LYS A 220 18.86 -12.92 -20.03
CA LYS A 220 18.76 -14.28 -20.59
C LYS A 220 20.06 -14.70 -21.27
N LEU A 221 20.65 -13.81 -22.07
CA LEU A 221 21.94 -14.06 -22.72
C LEU A 221 23.08 -14.24 -21.72
N GLU A 222 23.11 -13.46 -20.63
CA GLU A 222 24.09 -13.63 -19.54
C GLU A 222 23.97 -15.01 -18.88
N GLU A 223 22.74 -15.45 -18.63
CA GLU A 223 22.47 -16.76 -18.04
C GLU A 223 22.89 -17.91 -18.97
N GLU A 224 22.52 -17.82 -20.25
CA GLU A 224 22.94 -18.79 -21.27
C GLU A 224 24.48 -18.84 -21.40
N TYR A 225 25.13 -17.68 -21.42
CA TYR A 225 26.59 -17.59 -21.49
C TYR A 225 27.28 -18.18 -20.25
N LYS A 226 26.71 -17.95 -19.07
CA LYS A 226 27.18 -18.55 -17.82
C LYS A 226 27.08 -20.07 -17.87
N ASN A 227 25.92 -20.59 -18.26
CA ASN A 227 25.69 -22.04 -18.37
C ASN A 227 26.63 -22.68 -19.39
N LEU A 228 26.89 -22.00 -20.52
CA LEU A 228 27.85 -22.44 -21.52
C LEU A 228 29.28 -22.52 -20.95
N LYS A 229 29.71 -21.49 -20.20
CA LYS A 229 31.03 -21.49 -19.55
C LYS A 229 31.17 -22.59 -18.51
N ASP A 230 30.13 -22.84 -17.72
CA ASP A 230 30.12 -23.90 -16.73
C ASP A 230 30.20 -25.28 -17.39
N SER A 231 29.49 -25.48 -18.50
CA SER A 231 29.57 -26.70 -19.30
C SER A 231 30.96 -26.90 -19.93
N LEU A 232 31.56 -25.83 -20.49
CA LEU A 232 32.92 -25.85 -21.02
C LEU A 232 33.95 -26.18 -19.95
N LYS A 233 33.82 -25.58 -18.73
CA LYS A 233 34.67 -25.87 -17.60
C LYS A 233 34.61 -27.37 -17.25
N GLY A 234 33.41 -27.92 -17.10
CA GLY A 234 33.19 -29.34 -16.79
C GLY A 234 33.82 -30.28 -17.84
N MET A 235 33.57 -30.00 -19.13
CA MET A 235 34.13 -30.80 -20.24
C MET A 235 35.67 -30.71 -20.32
N MET A 236 36.24 -29.52 -20.12
CA MET A 236 37.70 -29.34 -20.13
C MET A 236 38.34 -30.07 -18.94
N GLN A 237 37.72 -30.06 -17.77
CA GLN A 237 38.18 -30.80 -16.59
C GLN A 237 38.16 -32.32 -16.86
N GLU A 238 37.02 -32.84 -17.36
CA GLU A 238 36.83 -34.27 -17.64
C GLU A 238 37.87 -34.77 -18.67
N LYS A 239 38.16 -33.98 -19.71
CA LYS A 239 39.08 -34.36 -20.80
C LYS A 239 40.52 -33.95 -20.50
N GLY A 240 40.85 -33.37 -19.36
CA GLY A 240 42.20 -32.95 -18.99
C GLY A 240 42.76 -31.82 -19.89
N ILE A 241 41.92 -31.04 -20.53
CA ILE A 241 42.33 -29.96 -21.41
C ILE A 241 42.55 -28.69 -20.59
N LYS A 242 43.79 -28.20 -20.57
CA LYS A 242 44.15 -26.98 -19.82
C LYS A 242 43.93 -25.71 -20.65
N SER A 243 44.21 -25.76 -21.93
CA SER A 243 43.91 -24.64 -22.84
C SER A 243 43.96 -25.11 -24.30
N PHE A 244 43.21 -24.42 -25.17
CA PHE A 244 43.30 -24.59 -26.65
C PHE A 244 42.88 -23.31 -27.38
N ILE A 245 43.19 -23.24 -28.65
CA ILE A 245 42.75 -22.14 -29.51
C ILE A 245 41.76 -22.73 -30.52
N ALA A 246 40.55 -22.21 -30.54
CA ALA A 246 39.54 -22.59 -31.53
C ALA A 246 39.88 -22.05 -32.94
N ASN A 247 39.29 -22.62 -33.97
CA ASN A 247 39.49 -22.15 -35.36
C ASN A 247 39.09 -20.68 -35.59
N SER A 248 38.21 -20.14 -34.73
CA SER A 248 37.82 -18.72 -34.72
C SER A 248 38.91 -17.78 -34.18
N GLY A 249 40.05 -18.34 -33.68
CA GLY A 249 41.11 -17.59 -33.01
C GLY A 249 40.83 -17.36 -31.48
N MET A 250 39.71 -17.79 -30.97
CA MET A 250 39.34 -17.65 -29.56
C MET A 250 40.17 -18.64 -28.71
N LYS A 251 40.89 -18.12 -27.69
CA LYS A 251 41.65 -18.92 -26.74
C LYS A 251 40.78 -19.24 -25.52
N LEU A 252 40.64 -20.53 -25.23
CA LEU A 252 40.02 -21.03 -24.01
C LEU A 252 41.10 -21.53 -23.05
N THR A 253 40.98 -21.17 -21.79
CA THR A 253 41.92 -21.58 -20.73
C THR A 253 41.11 -22.00 -19.48
N LEU A 254 41.39 -23.20 -19.00
CA LEU A 254 40.79 -23.70 -17.75
C LEU A 254 41.55 -23.08 -16.57
N VAL A 255 40.86 -22.24 -15.80
CA VAL A 255 41.40 -21.72 -14.56
C VAL A 255 40.93 -22.68 -13.42
N PRO A 256 41.87 -23.26 -12.63
CA PRO A 256 41.49 -24.11 -11.51
C PRO A 256 40.70 -23.34 -10.46
N ASP A 257 39.93 -24.07 -9.65
CA ASP A 257 39.26 -23.49 -8.50
C ASP A 257 40.33 -22.98 -7.48
N GLY A 258 40.02 -21.85 -6.83
CA GLY A 258 40.89 -21.33 -5.77
C GLY A 258 40.87 -22.24 -4.53
N GLU A 259 41.90 -22.11 -3.71
CA GLU A 259 41.93 -22.82 -2.40
C GLU A 259 40.89 -22.22 -1.45
N ASP A 260 40.25 -23.07 -0.67
CA ASP A 260 39.34 -22.64 0.38
C ASP A 260 40.08 -21.77 1.39
N SER A 261 39.51 -20.61 1.70
CA SER A 261 40.03 -19.72 2.73
C SER A 261 39.03 -19.58 3.88
N VAL A 262 39.57 -19.53 5.12
CA VAL A 262 38.74 -19.30 6.30
C VAL A 262 38.80 -17.83 6.65
N GLU A 263 37.62 -17.15 6.56
CA GLU A 263 37.45 -15.80 7.05
C GLU A 263 36.79 -15.85 8.44
N LEU A 264 37.46 -15.26 9.44
CA LEU A 264 36.88 -15.12 10.77
C LEU A 264 35.91 -13.97 10.78
N LYS A 265 34.62 -14.26 11.04
CA LYS A 265 33.57 -13.26 11.23
C LYS A 265 33.14 -13.24 12.68
N PHE A 266 32.91 -12.03 13.19
CA PHE A 266 32.34 -11.87 14.53
C PHE A 266 30.89 -12.33 14.52
N ASP A 267 30.57 -13.28 15.40
CA ASP A 267 29.19 -13.75 15.58
C ASP A 267 28.48 -12.84 16.59
N GLU A 268 27.81 -11.81 16.03
CA GLU A 268 27.12 -10.80 16.80
C GLU A 268 25.98 -11.40 17.63
N LYS A 269 25.27 -12.40 17.10
CA LYS A 269 24.15 -13.05 17.82
C LYS A 269 24.62 -13.86 19.01
N ALA A 270 25.64 -14.70 18.82
CA ALA A 270 26.21 -15.49 19.90
C ALA A 270 26.78 -14.58 20.97
N PHE A 271 27.44 -13.48 20.59
CA PHE A 271 27.97 -12.51 21.54
C PHE A 271 26.87 -11.78 22.35
N GLU A 272 25.75 -11.40 21.67
CA GLU A 272 24.58 -10.78 22.34
C GLU A 272 23.96 -11.74 23.36
N GLU A 273 23.80 -13.02 22.99
CA GLU A 273 23.24 -14.05 23.86
C GLU A 273 24.12 -14.33 25.08
N GLU A 274 25.41 -14.44 24.88
CA GLU A 274 26.39 -14.75 25.96
C GLU A 274 26.73 -13.54 26.83
N ASN A 275 26.70 -12.32 26.24
CA ASN A 275 27.15 -11.10 26.92
C ASN A 275 26.19 -9.92 26.77
N PRO A 276 24.89 -10.06 27.12
CA PRO A 276 23.86 -9.07 26.80
C PRO A 276 24.13 -7.66 27.35
N LYS A 277 24.66 -7.55 28.57
CA LYS A 277 25.00 -6.24 29.17
C LYS A 277 26.16 -5.56 28.47
N LEU A 278 27.16 -6.33 28.03
CA LEU A 278 28.31 -5.80 27.31
C LEU A 278 27.91 -5.37 25.90
N TYR A 279 27.10 -6.16 25.24
CA TYR A 279 26.54 -5.85 23.93
C TYR A 279 25.75 -4.54 23.98
N GLU A 280 24.80 -4.41 24.91
CA GLU A 280 23.99 -3.20 25.10
C GLU A 280 24.84 -1.95 25.39
N HIS A 281 25.91 -2.09 26.20
CA HIS A 281 26.83 -1.00 26.52
C HIS A 281 27.56 -0.45 25.29
N TYR A 282 27.89 -1.31 24.31
CA TYR A 282 28.57 -0.91 23.06
C TYR A 282 27.64 -0.60 21.89
N LEU A 283 26.35 -0.81 22.04
CA LEU A 283 25.35 -0.38 21.04
C LEU A 283 25.34 1.15 20.94
N LYS A 284 25.62 1.67 19.75
CA LYS A 284 25.50 3.09 19.45
C LYS A 284 24.34 3.33 18.50
N PRO A 285 23.45 4.31 18.77
CA PRO A 285 22.37 4.63 17.84
C PRO A 285 22.96 5.09 16.50
N LYS A 286 22.64 4.35 15.43
CA LYS A 286 23.01 4.71 14.06
C LYS A 286 21.76 5.20 13.34
N GLN A 287 21.72 6.49 12.99
CA GLN A 287 20.68 7.00 12.12
C GLN A 287 20.76 6.30 10.76
N LYS A 288 19.72 5.54 10.40
CA LYS A 288 19.54 5.04 9.04
C LYS A 288 18.64 6.03 8.31
N LYS A 289 19.12 6.61 7.21
CA LYS A 289 18.24 7.31 6.27
C LYS A 289 17.19 6.34 5.76
N GLY A 290 15.94 6.79 5.72
CA GLY A 290 14.87 6.04 5.06
C GLY A 290 15.25 5.74 3.60
N ARG A 291 14.71 4.63 3.06
CA ARG A 291 14.91 4.28 1.65
C ARG A 291 14.30 5.36 0.77
N ALA A 292 15.04 5.83 -0.23
CA ALA A 292 14.50 6.74 -1.23
C ALA A 292 13.33 6.11 -1.98
N GLY A 293 12.33 6.92 -2.32
CA GLY A 293 11.24 6.50 -3.20
C GLY A 293 11.77 6.12 -4.58
N TYR A 294 11.09 5.21 -5.25
CA TYR A 294 11.44 4.76 -6.61
C TYR A 294 10.18 4.39 -7.40
N VAL A 295 10.29 4.42 -8.72
CA VAL A 295 9.25 3.94 -9.62
C VAL A 295 9.41 2.43 -9.79
N ARG A 296 8.33 1.68 -9.55
CA ARG A 296 8.27 0.25 -9.89
C ARG A 296 7.66 0.10 -11.27
N ILE A 297 8.38 -0.52 -12.19
CA ILE A 297 7.89 -0.88 -13.51
C ILE A 297 7.53 -2.37 -13.48
N THR A 298 6.30 -2.70 -13.88
CA THR A 298 5.83 -4.08 -14.02
C THR A 298 5.40 -4.30 -15.45
N ILE A 299 6.06 -5.21 -16.13
CA ILE A 299 5.72 -5.58 -17.50
C ILE A 299 4.86 -6.84 -17.43
N PRO A 300 3.71 -6.91 -18.13
CA PRO A 300 2.90 -8.11 -18.19
C PRO A 300 3.72 -9.31 -18.68
N GLU A 301 3.45 -10.48 -18.13
CA GLU A 301 3.97 -11.74 -18.67
C GLU A 301 3.24 -11.97 -20.00
N GLY A 302 3.99 -12.09 -21.09
CA GLY A 302 3.47 -12.34 -22.44
C GLY A 302 3.03 -13.79 -22.62
#